data_22d365a4f3adee8ee700a628c53b5268
#
_entry.id   22d365a4f3adee8ee700a628c53b5268
#
_cell.length_a   1.000
_cell.length_b   1.000
_cell.length_c   1.000
_cell.angle_alpha   90.00
_cell.angle_beta   90.00
_cell.angle_gamma   90.00
#
_symmetry.space_group_name_H-M   'P 1'
#
loop_
_entity.id
_entity.type
_entity.pdbx_description
1 polymer ?
#
loop_
_entity_poly.entity_id
_entity_poly.type
_entity_poly.pdbx_seq_one_letter_code
_entity_poly.pdbx_strand_id
1 'polypeptide(L)'
;MSKIIIAYEPVWSIGTNKIPKKNELIKIIKFIKNNFKNIILTKKTPKVLYGGSVNSKNISLFSTISEIDGFLIGGASQSSKKFIDIVKNYYK
;
A
#
# COMPACT_ATOMS: atom_id res chain seq x y z
N MET A 1 20.07 2.92 8.83
CA MET A 1 18.68 3.40 8.59
C MET A 1 18.41 3.47 7.11
N SER A 2 17.32 2.92 6.69
CA SER A 2 16.96 3.00 5.28
C SER A 2 16.23 4.32 5.01
N LYS A 3 16.71 5.06 4.00
CA LYS A 3 16.01 6.25 3.50
C LYS A 3 15.14 5.92 2.29
N ILE A 4 14.97 4.64 2.01
CA ILE A 4 14.22 4.17 0.84
C ILE A 4 12.84 3.72 1.27
N ILE A 5 11.83 4.18 0.54
CA ILE A 5 10.45 3.76 0.68
C ILE A 5 10.06 3.09 -0.62
N ILE A 6 9.52 1.88 -0.53
CA ILE A 6 9.14 1.10 -1.71
C ILE A 6 7.64 1.25 -1.93
N ALA A 7 7.24 1.54 -3.17
CA ALA A 7 5.84 1.56 -3.55
C ALA A 7 5.54 0.33 -4.41
N TYR A 8 4.60 -0.49 -3.96
CA TYR A 8 4.13 -1.62 -4.74
C TYR A 8 2.88 -1.21 -5.52
N GLU A 9 3.01 -1.15 -6.83
CA GLU A 9 1.94 -0.71 -7.72
C GLU A 9 1.64 -1.81 -8.74
N PRO A 10 0.75 -2.77 -8.40
CA PRO A 10 0.39 -3.79 -9.39
C PRO A 10 -0.33 -3.13 -10.56
N VAL A 11 0.26 -3.25 -11.75
CA VAL A 11 -0.19 -2.54 -12.96
C VAL A 11 -1.66 -2.80 -13.24
N TRP A 12 -2.12 -4.05 -13.06
CA TRP A 12 -3.49 -4.44 -13.32
C TRP A 12 -4.49 -3.80 -12.33
N SER A 13 -4.00 -3.25 -11.22
CA SER A 13 -4.85 -2.61 -10.21
C SER A 13 -4.97 -1.10 -10.39
N ILE A 14 -3.98 -0.46 -11.03
CA ILE A 14 -3.94 1.00 -11.15
C ILE A 14 -5.11 1.48 -12.04
N GLY A 15 -5.99 2.29 -11.45
CA GLY A 15 -7.11 2.90 -12.18
C GLY A 15 -8.20 1.94 -12.65
N THR A 16 -8.20 0.69 -12.20
CA THR A 16 -9.12 -0.35 -12.69
C THR A 16 -10.20 -0.75 -11.69
N ASN A 17 -10.14 -0.27 -10.46
CA ASN A 17 -10.95 -0.71 -9.33
C ASN A 17 -10.75 -2.18 -8.96
N LYS A 18 -9.79 -2.85 -9.56
CA LYS A 18 -9.40 -4.21 -9.18
C LYS A 18 -8.39 -4.13 -8.05
N ILE A 19 -8.54 -4.99 -7.06
CA ILE A 19 -7.64 -5.04 -5.91
C ILE A 19 -7.14 -6.48 -5.71
N PRO A 20 -5.92 -6.65 -5.20
CA PRO A 20 -5.42 -7.99 -4.87
C PRO A 20 -6.17 -8.55 -3.67
N LYS A 21 -6.19 -9.87 -3.57
CA LYS A 21 -6.71 -10.53 -2.38
C LYS A 21 -5.79 -10.23 -1.19
N LYS A 22 -6.39 -10.08 -0.01
CA LYS A 22 -5.66 -9.72 1.20
C LYS A 22 -4.45 -10.63 1.44
N ASN A 23 -4.64 -11.96 1.35
CA ASN A 23 -3.57 -12.92 1.61
C ASN A 23 -2.44 -12.82 0.58
N GLU A 24 -2.79 -12.59 -0.68
CA GLU A 24 -1.79 -12.42 -1.74
C GLU A 24 -0.98 -11.15 -1.52
N LEU A 25 -1.64 -10.06 -1.15
CA LEU A 25 -0.98 -8.78 -0.89
C LEU A 25 -0.02 -8.90 0.28
N ILE A 26 -0.44 -9.54 1.36
CA ILE A 26 0.42 -9.78 2.53
C ILE A 26 1.67 -10.56 2.13
N LYS A 27 1.51 -11.64 1.35
CA LYS A 27 2.64 -12.47 0.90
C LYS A 27 3.62 -11.66 0.06
N ILE A 28 3.12 -10.86 -0.86
CA ILE A 28 3.96 -10.05 -1.75
C ILE A 28 4.74 -9.00 -0.94
N ILE A 29 4.08 -8.32 -0.02
CA ILE A 29 4.73 -7.29 0.79
C ILE A 29 5.80 -7.89 1.69
N LYS A 30 5.51 -9.03 2.32
CA LYS A 30 6.52 -9.74 3.12
C LYS A 30 7.71 -10.18 2.27
N PHE A 31 7.45 -10.66 1.06
CA PHE A 31 8.50 -11.04 0.13
C PHE A 31 9.40 -9.86 -0.22
N ILE A 32 8.80 -8.71 -0.54
CA ILE A 32 9.54 -7.50 -0.85
C ILE A 32 10.41 -7.08 0.33
N LYS A 33 9.84 -7.00 1.52
CA LYS A 33 10.57 -6.57 2.72
C LYS A 33 11.75 -7.49 3.02
N ASN A 34 11.54 -8.80 2.96
CA ASN A 34 12.60 -9.76 3.29
C ASN A 34 13.71 -9.74 2.25
N ASN A 35 13.38 -9.68 0.98
CA ASN A 35 14.40 -9.69 -0.08
C ASN A 35 15.18 -8.39 -0.12
N PHE A 36 14.53 -7.27 0.07
CA PHE A 36 15.21 -5.98 0.10
C PHE A 36 16.19 -5.91 1.27
N LYS A 37 15.77 -6.38 2.44
CA LYS A 37 16.63 -6.45 3.62
C LYS A 37 17.90 -7.26 3.34
N ASN A 38 17.75 -8.40 2.65
CA ASN A 38 18.90 -9.26 2.32
C ASN A 38 19.83 -8.61 1.30
N ILE A 39 19.28 -7.91 0.32
CA ILE A 39 20.06 -7.28 -0.75
C ILE A 39 20.95 -6.16 -0.19
N ILE A 40 20.41 -5.30 0.65
CA ILE A 40 21.14 -4.15 1.16
C ILE A 40 21.85 -4.42 2.50
N LEU A 41 21.82 -5.68 2.96
CA LEU A 41 22.49 -6.11 4.18
C LEU A 41 22.17 -5.25 5.41
N THR A 42 20.90 -4.88 5.54
CA THR A 42 20.42 -4.12 6.70
C THR A 42 19.55 -5.00 7.58
N LYS A 43 19.51 -4.71 8.87
CA LYS A 43 18.62 -5.39 9.81
C LYS A 43 17.21 -4.79 9.80
N LYS A 44 17.05 -3.61 9.22
CA LYS A 44 15.75 -2.94 9.16
C LYS A 44 15.04 -3.25 7.85
N THR A 45 13.74 -3.50 7.92
CA THR A 45 12.92 -3.65 6.73
C THR A 45 12.55 -2.28 6.18
N PRO A 46 12.46 -2.13 4.85
CA PRO A 46 11.99 -0.88 4.27
C PRO A 46 10.49 -0.71 4.54
N LYS A 47 10.03 0.53 4.47
CA LYS A 47 8.60 0.80 4.46
C LYS A 47 8.05 0.52 3.07
N VAL A 48 6.89 -0.13 3.01
CA VAL A 48 6.24 -0.47 1.74
C VAL A 48 4.87 0.17 1.70
N LEU A 49 4.63 0.95 0.64
CA LEU A 49 3.35 1.57 0.38
C LEU A 49 2.61 0.77 -0.67
N TYR A 50 1.30 0.67 -0.54
CA TYR A 50 0.47 0.06 -1.57
C TYR A 50 -0.12 1.16 -2.46
N GLY A 51 0.05 1.00 -3.78
CA GLY A 51 -0.37 2.00 -4.77
C GLY A 51 -1.31 1.47 -5.84
N GLY A 52 -2.11 0.45 -5.54
CA GLY A 52 -3.16 0.02 -6.45
C GLY A 52 -4.40 0.91 -6.38
N SER A 53 -5.57 0.38 -6.75
CA SER A 53 -6.83 1.12 -6.62
C SER A 53 -7.20 1.28 -5.15
N VAL A 54 -7.16 2.52 -4.67
CA VAL A 54 -7.50 2.87 -3.29
C VAL A 54 -8.63 3.89 -3.31
N ASN A 55 -9.69 3.59 -2.57
CA ASN A 55 -10.85 4.48 -2.44
C ASN A 55 -11.44 4.38 -1.03
N SER A 56 -12.46 5.19 -0.75
CA SER A 56 -13.07 5.24 0.58
C SER A 56 -13.75 3.93 0.98
N LYS A 57 -14.12 3.09 0.02
CA LYS A 57 -14.79 1.82 0.29
C LYS A 57 -13.80 0.71 0.63
N ASN A 58 -12.66 0.65 -0.06
CA ASN A 58 -11.69 -0.43 0.14
C ASN A 58 -10.59 -0.12 1.13
N ILE A 59 -10.43 1.14 1.53
CA ILE A 59 -9.36 1.53 2.46
C ILE A 59 -9.49 0.83 3.82
N SER A 60 -10.71 0.56 4.27
CA SER A 60 -10.90 -0.14 5.54
C SER A 60 -10.40 -1.58 5.51
N LEU A 61 -10.46 -2.24 4.35
CA LEU A 61 -9.85 -3.55 4.18
C LEU A 61 -8.32 -3.45 4.28
N PHE A 62 -7.73 -2.52 3.56
CA PHE A 62 -6.27 -2.35 3.55
C PHE A 62 -5.73 -1.90 4.90
N SER A 63 -6.51 -1.13 5.67
CA SER A 63 -6.10 -0.68 7.00
C SER A 63 -5.94 -1.82 8.01
N THR A 64 -6.51 -2.99 7.72
CA THR A 64 -6.34 -4.18 8.56
C THR A 64 -5.04 -4.92 8.29
N ILE A 65 -4.32 -4.55 7.24
CA ILE A 65 -3.08 -5.24 6.83
C ILE A 65 -1.89 -4.50 7.45
N SER A 66 -1.32 -5.09 8.51
CA SER A 66 -0.23 -4.47 9.25
C SER A 66 1.07 -4.36 8.46
N GLU A 67 1.24 -5.21 7.44
CA GLU A 67 2.43 -5.18 6.58
C GLU A 67 2.50 -3.94 5.67
N ILE A 68 1.37 -3.30 5.41
CA ILE A 68 1.32 -2.08 4.61
C ILE A 68 1.64 -0.89 5.51
N ASP A 69 2.65 -0.11 5.14
CA ASP A 69 3.07 1.05 5.91
C ASP A 69 2.38 2.34 5.49
N GLY A 70 1.76 2.35 4.31
CA GLY A 70 1.04 3.52 3.81
C GLY A 70 0.50 3.27 2.41
N PHE A 71 0.01 4.34 1.78
CA PHE A 71 -0.67 4.25 0.49
C PHE A 71 -0.23 5.36 -0.44
N LEU A 72 -0.18 5.03 -1.75
CA LEU A 72 -0.11 6.02 -2.81
C LEU A 72 -1.50 6.11 -3.41
N ILE A 73 -2.09 7.29 -3.34
CA ILE A 73 -3.46 7.50 -3.82
C ILE A 73 -3.41 8.23 -5.16
N GLY A 74 -3.86 7.54 -6.21
CA GLY A 74 -3.87 8.07 -7.57
C GLY A 74 -5.11 8.88 -7.88
N GLY A 75 -6.05 8.28 -8.65
CA GLY A 75 -7.22 8.99 -9.16
C GLY A 75 -8.06 9.72 -8.11
N ALA A 76 -8.25 9.11 -6.93
CA ALA A 76 -9.03 9.74 -5.86
C ALA A 76 -8.37 11.01 -5.30
N SER A 77 -7.05 11.18 -5.48
CA SER A 77 -6.35 12.37 -5.00
C SER A 77 -6.66 13.62 -5.83
N GLN A 78 -7.29 13.46 -7.02
CA GLN A 78 -7.71 14.58 -7.85
C GLN A 78 -8.92 15.31 -7.28
N SER A 79 -9.62 14.71 -6.32
CA SER A 79 -10.77 15.30 -5.64
C SER A 79 -10.46 15.40 -4.16
N SER A 80 -10.48 16.62 -3.60
CA SER A 80 -10.23 16.80 -2.17
C SER A 80 -11.23 16.05 -1.31
N LYS A 81 -12.50 16.01 -1.74
CA LYS A 81 -13.54 15.28 -1.01
C LYS A 81 -13.25 13.78 -0.98
N LYS A 82 -12.92 13.20 -2.13
CA LYS A 82 -12.61 11.76 -2.22
C LYS A 82 -11.37 11.41 -1.39
N PHE A 83 -10.35 12.25 -1.45
CA PHE A 83 -9.12 12.04 -0.68
C PHE A 83 -9.41 12.07 0.83
N ILE A 84 -10.16 13.08 1.28
CA ILE A 84 -10.51 13.23 2.69
C ILE A 84 -11.37 12.05 3.16
N ASP A 85 -12.29 11.57 2.32
CA ASP A 85 -13.12 10.41 2.66
C ASP A 85 -12.26 9.15 2.88
N ILE A 86 -11.20 8.98 2.10
CA ILE A 86 -10.24 7.89 2.29
C ILE A 86 -9.57 8.01 3.66
N VAL A 87 -9.07 9.19 4.00
CA VAL A 87 -8.41 9.43 5.29
C VAL A 87 -9.36 9.14 6.45
N LYS A 88 -10.59 9.64 6.38
CA LYS A 88 -11.60 9.40 7.43
C LYS A 88 -11.89 7.92 7.60
N ASN A 89 -12.02 7.19 6.50
CA ASN A 89 -12.34 5.76 6.58
C ASN A 89 -11.15 4.92 7.02
N TYR A 90 -9.92 5.37 6.77
CA TYR A 90 -8.73 4.70 7.26
C TYR A 90 -8.68 4.69 8.79
N TYR A 91 -9.05 5.80 9.42
CA TYR A 91 -8.99 5.97 10.88
C TYR A 91 -10.27 5.57 11.62
N LYS A 92 -11.21 4.99 10.92
CA LYS A 92 -12.44 4.51 11.56
C LYS A 92 -12.22 3.35 12.51
#